data_1413de35ee24078bed90e77a56f1e984
#
_entry.id   1413de35ee24078bed90e77a56f1e984
#
_cell.length_a   1.000
_cell.length_b   1.000
_cell.length_c   1.000
_cell.angle_alpha   90.00
_cell.angle_beta   90.00
_cell.angle_gamma   90.00
#
_symmetry.space_group_name_H-M   'P 1'
#
loop_
_entity.id
_entity.type
_entity.pdbx_description
1 polymer ?
#
loop_
_entity_poly.entity_id
_entity_poly.type
_entity_poly.pdbx_seq_one_letter_code
_entity_poly.pdbx_strand_id
1 'polypeptide(L)'
;MTPTPRSTDPERGAALVLALAVIVVVGLIMASLFPLITTSLHDRTVLDSVRDREYAADGAIEFAVARVRGIGGAGPALAPCGGPDARSANGVTIRVDCANVPTLTTRGYLQRNVIFSACVDTSPSVACTDASAVVRVQVNYETPSSGPSPAITRTYVQSWSVNR
;
A
#
# COMPACT_ATOMS: atom_id res chain seq x y z
N MET A 1 -17.11 57.92 -65.78
CA MET A 1 -16.54 57.09 -64.68
C MET A 1 -17.60 56.08 -64.32
N THR A 2 -17.53 54.86 -64.84
CA THR A 2 -18.48 53.77 -64.54
C THR A 2 -17.93 52.94 -63.36
N PRO A 3 -18.72 52.71 -62.29
CA PRO A 3 -18.28 51.88 -61.22
C PRO A 3 -18.26 50.41 -61.65
N THR A 4 -17.12 49.75 -61.51
CA THR A 4 -16.95 48.30 -61.71
C THR A 4 -17.78 47.53 -60.69
N PRO A 5 -18.60 46.55 -61.07
CA PRO A 5 -19.34 45.73 -60.16
C PRO A 5 -18.36 44.83 -59.34
N ARG A 6 -18.45 44.94 -58.01
CA ARG A 6 -17.75 44.06 -57.10
C ARG A 6 -18.33 42.65 -57.26
N SER A 7 -17.57 41.75 -57.85
CA SER A 7 -17.91 40.33 -57.88
C SER A 7 -17.85 39.78 -56.42
N THR A 8 -18.99 39.51 -55.86
CA THR A 8 -19.09 38.74 -54.59
C THR A 8 -18.74 37.30 -54.93
N ASP A 9 -17.49 36.92 -54.74
CA ASP A 9 -17.01 35.53 -54.87
C ASP A 9 -17.75 34.62 -53.87
N PRO A 10 -18.66 33.74 -54.34
CA PRO A 10 -19.40 32.80 -53.45
C PRO A 10 -18.45 31.78 -52.79
N GLU A 11 -17.26 31.58 -53.33
CA GLU A 11 -16.25 30.64 -52.80
C GLU A 11 -15.68 31.07 -51.47
N ARG A 12 -15.60 32.37 -51.18
CA ARG A 12 -15.11 32.86 -49.87
C ARG A 12 -16.03 32.52 -48.70
N GLY A 13 -17.34 32.50 -48.94
CA GLY A 13 -18.32 32.09 -47.94
C GLY A 13 -18.29 30.60 -47.61
N ALA A 14 -18.11 29.77 -48.64
CA ALA A 14 -18.05 28.32 -48.51
C ALA A 14 -16.79 27.86 -47.71
N ALA A 15 -15.64 28.50 -47.96
CA ALA A 15 -14.41 28.20 -47.25
C ALA A 15 -14.51 28.52 -45.76
N LEU A 16 -15.19 29.59 -45.38
CA LEU A 16 -15.37 29.98 -43.97
C LEU A 16 -16.29 29.02 -43.24
N VAL A 17 -17.39 28.56 -43.87
CA VAL A 17 -18.30 27.57 -43.29
C VAL A 17 -17.58 26.21 -43.10
N LEU A 18 -16.76 25.81 -44.08
CA LEU A 18 -15.99 24.56 -43.99
C LEU A 18 -14.94 24.62 -42.90
N ALA A 19 -14.23 25.74 -42.75
CA ALA A 19 -13.29 25.94 -41.66
C ALA A 19 -13.97 25.87 -40.27
N LEU A 20 -15.14 26.49 -40.16
CA LEU A 20 -15.90 26.47 -38.90
C LEU A 20 -16.40 25.05 -38.58
N ALA A 21 -16.86 24.30 -39.56
CA ALA A 21 -17.27 22.90 -39.40
C ALA A 21 -16.09 22.01 -38.91
N VAL A 22 -14.90 22.19 -39.49
CA VAL A 22 -13.70 21.46 -39.09
C VAL A 22 -13.34 21.77 -37.64
N ILE A 23 -13.35 23.05 -37.26
CA ILE A 23 -13.05 23.46 -35.87
C ILE A 23 -14.02 22.83 -34.87
N VAL A 24 -15.32 22.82 -35.19
CA VAL A 24 -16.35 22.20 -34.34
C VAL A 24 -16.11 20.69 -34.22
N VAL A 25 -15.85 19.98 -35.31
CA VAL A 25 -15.59 18.54 -35.27
C VAL A 25 -14.34 18.22 -34.47
N VAL A 26 -13.25 18.94 -34.69
CA VAL A 26 -12.01 18.76 -33.92
C VAL A 26 -12.24 19.07 -32.45
N GLY A 27 -12.99 20.13 -32.12
CA GLY A 27 -13.35 20.49 -30.76
C GLY A 27 -14.15 19.40 -30.04
N LEU A 28 -15.11 18.76 -30.73
CA LEU A 28 -15.90 17.65 -30.20
C LEU A 28 -15.03 16.40 -29.95
N ILE A 29 -14.10 16.08 -30.83
CA ILE A 29 -13.16 14.98 -30.66
C ILE A 29 -12.27 15.23 -29.44
N MET A 30 -11.70 16.43 -29.33
CA MET A 30 -10.88 16.78 -28.15
C MET A 30 -11.65 16.76 -26.87
N ALA A 31 -12.89 17.26 -26.85
CA ALA A 31 -13.76 17.24 -25.67
C ALA A 31 -14.10 15.80 -25.22
N SER A 32 -14.22 14.86 -26.16
CA SER A 32 -14.50 13.45 -25.84
C SER A 32 -13.28 12.69 -25.30
N LEU A 33 -12.06 13.09 -25.70
CA LEU A 33 -10.81 12.45 -25.24
C LEU A 33 -10.33 12.96 -23.87
N PHE A 34 -10.67 14.20 -23.53
CA PHE A 34 -10.20 14.84 -22.30
C PHE A 34 -10.56 14.06 -21.00
N PRO A 35 -11.81 13.57 -20.83
CA PRO A 35 -12.17 12.80 -19.63
C PRO A 35 -11.44 11.47 -19.52
N LEU A 36 -11.04 10.83 -20.62
CA LEU A 36 -10.27 9.58 -20.59
C LEU A 36 -8.87 9.77 -20.02
N ILE A 37 -8.24 10.91 -20.33
CA ILE A 37 -6.91 11.24 -19.80
C ILE A 37 -6.98 11.54 -18.30
N THR A 38 -7.98 12.30 -17.86
CA THR A 38 -8.12 12.68 -16.45
C THR A 38 -8.44 11.48 -15.56
N THR A 39 -9.30 10.56 -16.00
CA THR A 39 -9.59 9.32 -15.24
C THR A 39 -8.37 8.42 -15.14
N SER A 40 -7.60 8.25 -16.21
CA SER A 40 -6.40 7.39 -16.18
C SER A 40 -5.31 7.92 -15.24
N LEU A 41 -5.17 9.22 -15.10
CA LEU A 41 -4.22 9.84 -14.16
C LEU A 41 -4.69 9.68 -12.71
N HIS A 42 -5.99 9.82 -12.45
CA HIS A 42 -6.54 9.63 -11.11
C HIS A 42 -6.38 8.18 -10.65
N ASP A 43 -6.68 7.21 -11.51
CA ASP A 43 -6.52 5.79 -11.18
C ASP A 43 -5.07 5.43 -10.85
N ARG A 44 -4.10 6.00 -11.57
CA ARG A 44 -2.67 5.79 -11.26
C ARG A 44 -2.30 6.31 -9.88
N THR A 45 -2.74 7.50 -9.50
CA THR A 45 -2.41 8.07 -8.19
C THR A 45 -3.02 7.24 -7.04
N VAL A 46 -4.22 6.70 -7.23
CA VAL A 46 -4.85 5.81 -6.24
C VAL A 46 -4.08 4.49 -6.13
N LEU A 47 -3.73 3.86 -7.27
CA LEU A 47 -2.96 2.62 -7.28
C LEU A 47 -1.57 2.80 -6.66
N ASP A 48 -0.88 3.89 -6.95
CA ASP A 48 0.42 4.19 -6.36
C ASP A 48 0.30 4.35 -4.83
N SER A 49 -0.74 5.03 -4.34
CA SER A 49 -0.95 5.21 -2.89
C SER A 49 -1.26 3.89 -2.17
N VAL A 50 -2.01 2.98 -2.80
CA VAL A 50 -2.28 1.63 -2.24
C VAL A 50 -1.00 0.82 -2.19
N ARG A 51 -0.24 0.83 -3.28
CA ARG A 51 1.04 0.13 -3.38
C ARG A 51 2.05 0.61 -2.35
N ASP A 52 2.18 1.93 -2.17
CA ASP A 52 3.09 2.51 -1.18
C ASP A 52 2.73 2.07 0.25
N ARG A 53 1.43 1.97 0.56
CA ARG A 53 0.96 1.45 1.85
C ARG A 53 1.29 -0.03 2.03
N GLU A 54 1.06 -0.85 1.02
CA GLU A 54 1.39 -2.29 1.06
C GLU A 54 2.90 -2.48 1.27
N TYR A 55 3.76 -1.82 0.50
CA TYR A 55 5.21 -1.93 0.65
C TYR A 55 5.71 -1.41 2.01
N ALA A 56 5.15 -0.30 2.48
CA ALA A 56 5.52 0.22 3.79
C ALA A 56 5.10 -0.75 4.91
N ALA A 57 3.94 -1.40 4.79
CA ALA A 57 3.46 -2.39 5.75
C ALA A 57 4.31 -3.66 5.74
N ASP A 58 4.66 -4.17 4.55
CA ASP A 58 5.54 -5.34 4.39
C ASP A 58 6.91 -5.08 5.04
N GLY A 59 7.55 -3.96 4.71
CA GLY A 59 8.83 -3.59 5.29
C GLY A 59 8.78 -3.41 6.81
N ALA A 60 7.70 -2.85 7.35
CA ALA A 60 7.52 -2.69 8.78
C ALA A 60 7.35 -4.05 9.50
N ILE A 61 6.62 -4.99 8.90
CA ILE A 61 6.47 -6.36 9.43
C ILE A 61 7.80 -7.12 9.38
N GLU A 62 8.52 -7.07 8.26
CA GLU A 62 9.84 -7.72 8.15
C GLU A 62 10.79 -7.22 9.24
N PHE A 63 10.79 -5.92 9.48
CA PHE A 63 11.57 -5.34 10.57
C PHE A 63 11.12 -5.84 11.94
N ALA A 64 9.80 -5.91 12.21
CA ALA A 64 9.26 -6.41 13.46
C ALA A 64 9.61 -7.90 13.67
N VAL A 65 9.54 -8.72 12.63
CA VAL A 65 9.97 -10.13 12.65
C VAL A 65 11.46 -10.25 12.96
N ALA A 66 12.31 -9.44 12.29
CA ALA A 66 13.74 -9.42 12.54
C ALA A 66 14.08 -8.99 13.97
N ARG A 67 13.37 -8.00 14.50
CA ARG A 67 13.52 -7.52 15.89
C ARG A 67 13.20 -8.63 16.89
N VAL A 68 12.09 -9.36 16.72
CA VAL A 68 11.73 -10.49 17.60
C VAL A 68 12.80 -11.57 17.56
N ARG A 69 13.39 -11.84 16.40
CA ARG A 69 14.52 -12.78 16.27
C ARG A 69 15.76 -12.30 17.01
N GLY A 70 16.05 -11.00 16.98
CA GLY A 70 17.22 -10.38 17.61
C GLY A 70 17.12 -10.29 19.15
N ILE A 71 15.91 -10.17 19.70
CA ILE A 71 15.69 -10.12 21.15
C ILE A 71 15.97 -11.48 21.81
N GLY A 72 15.97 -12.55 21.02
CA GLY A 72 16.21 -13.92 21.49
C GLY A 72 15.03 -14.52 22.24
N GLY A 73 15.17 -15.78 22.61
CA GLY A 73 14.13 -16.54 23.27
C GLY A 73 14.00 -16.31 24.79
N ALA A 74 14.17 -15.11 25.25
CA ALA A 74 13.97 -14.80 26.64
C ALA A 74 12.50 -15.01 27.00
N GLY A 75 12.19 -16.21 27.44
CA GLY A 75 11.01 -16.68 28.15
C GLY A 75 9.61 -16.24 27.66
N PRO A 76 8.57 -16.95 28.09
CA PRO A 76 7.18 -16.63 27.76
C PRO A 76 6.70 -15.30 28.34
N ALA A 77 7.49 -14.67 29.23
CA ALA A 77 7.13 -13.43 29.92
C ALA A 77 7.52 -12.14 29.19
N LEU A 78 8.36 -12.19 28.16
CA LEU A 78 8.73 -10.99 27.43
C LEU A 78 7.71 -10.71 26.32
N ALA A 79 7.18 -9.51 26.32
CA ALA A 79 6.37 -9.02 25.23
C ALA A 79 7.15 -9.24 23.93
N PRO A 80 6.65 -10.05 22.98
CA PRO A 80 7.43 -10.53 21.85
C PRO A 80 7.90 -9.41 20.92
N CYS A 81 7.26 -8.27 20.98
CA CYS A 81 7.50 -7.17 20.05
C CYS A 81 8.11 -5.94 20.72
N GLY A 82 8.26 -5.94 22.05
CA GLY A 82 8.79 -4.77 22.76
C GLY A 82 7.93 -3.50 22.66
N GLY A 83 6.64 -3.64 22.41
CA GLY A 83 5.69 -2.55 22.23
C GLY A 83 5.39 -2.23 20.75
N PRO A 84 4.41 -1.35 20.50
CA PRO A 84 4.09 -0.91 19.16
C PRO A 84 5.30 -0.22 18.53
N ASP A 85 5.62 -0.57 17.31
CA ASP A 85 6.69 0.03 16.52
C ASP A 85 6.08 0.78 15.33
N ALA A 86 6.40 2.05 15.18
CA ALA A 86 5.96 2.88 14.07
C ALA A 86 7.14 3.15 13.13
N ARG A 87 6.94 2.88 11.85
CA ARG A 87 7.93 3.09 10.79
C ARG A 87 7.35 3.91 9.67
N SER A 88 8.15 4.81 9.15
CA SER A 88 7.75 5.63 8.00
C SER A 88 8.56 5.23 6.78
N ALA A 89 7.86 4.91 5.68
CA ALA A 89 8.44 4.64 4.39
C ALA A 89 7.57 5.28 3.30
N ASN A 90 8.18 5.91 2.30
CA ASN A 90 7.49 6.58 1.19
C ASN A 90 6.41 7.59 1.64
N GLY A 91 6.64 8.28 2.77
CA GLY A 91 5.67 9.23 3.33
C GLY A 91 4.47 8.58 4.04
N VAL A 92 4.43 7.25 4.14
CA VAL A 92 3.41 6.50 4.87
C VAL A 92 3.99 6.02 6.19
N THR A 93 3.35 6.35 7.30
CA THR A 93 3.71 5.82 8.61
C THR A 93 2.88 4.58 8.90
N ILE A 94 3.56 3.47 9.13
CA ILE A 94 2.96 2.18 9.49
C ILE A 94 3.28 1.87 10.93
N ARG A 95 2.25 1.51 11.67
CA ARG A 95 2.34 0.96 13.01
C ARG A 95 2.18 -0.55 12.94
N VAL A 96 3.07 -1.27 13.64
CA VAL A 96 2.97 -2.71 13.77
C VAL A 96 2.64 -3.04 15.23
N ASP A 97 1.48 -3.63 15.42
CA ASP A 97 1.09 -4.23 16.68
C ASP A 97 1.27 -5.75 16.61
N CYS A 98 1.53 -6.39 17.74
CA CYS A 98 1.68 -7.83 17.77
C CYS A 98 0.97 -8.45 18.95
N ALA A 99 0.46 -9.66 18.71
CA ALA A 99 -0.19 -10.50 19.71
C ALA A 99 0.52 -11.85 19.83
N ASN A 100 0.71 -12.30 21.06
CA ASN A 100 1.17 -13.65 21.34
C ASN A 100 -0.01 -14.63 21.27
N VAL A 101 0.23 -15.74 20.59
CA VAL A 101 -0.61 -16.93 20.72
C VAL A 101 0.10 -17.93 21.65
N PRO A 102 -0.63 -18.68 22.49
CA PRO A 102 -0.05 -19.58 23.48
C PRO A 102 1.06 -20.46 22.92
N THR A 103 2.09 -20.64 23.71
CA THR A 103 3.27 -21.42 23.38
C THR A 103 2.98 -22.90 23.55
N LEU A 104 3.36 -23.72 22.58
CA LEU A 104 3.33 -25.16 22.66
C LEU A 104 4.74 -25.70 22.87
N THR A 105 4.91 -26.64 23.79
CA THR A 105 6.17 -27.36 23.96
C THR A 105 6.08 -28.70 23.23
N THR A 106 6.94 -28.91 22.25
CA THR A 106 6.95 -30.12 21.45
C THR A 106 8.38 -30.61 21.26
N ARG A 107 8.64 -31.88 21.64
CA ARG A 107 9.93 -32.58 21.38
C ARG A 107 11.20 -31.77 21.72
N GLY A 108 11.20 -31.07 22.87
CA GLY A 108 12.37 -30.31 23.31
C GLY A 108 12.52 -28.91 22.69
N TYR A 109 11.48 -28.44 22.02
CA TYR A 109 11.37 -27.07 21.52
C TYR A 109 10.15 -26.37 22.06
N LEU A 110 10.32 -25.09 22.37
CA LEU A 110 9.24 -24.15 22.63
C LEU A 110 8.84 -23.52 21.29
N GLN A 111 7.58 -23.71 20.93
CA GLN A 111 7.01 -23.07 19.74
C GLN A 111 6.13 -21.91 20.17
N ARG A 112 6.39 -20.73 19.64
CA ARG A 112 5.66 -19.52 19.93
C ARG A 112 5.11 -18.93 18.63
N ASN A 113 3.80 -18.79 18.55
CA ASN A 113 3.18 -18.08 17.47
C ASN A 113 3.01 -16.59 17.82
N VAL A 114 3.38 -15.73 16.90
CA VAL A 114 3.20 -14.29 17.00
C VAL A 114 2.41 -13.82 15.79
N ILE A 115 1.36 -13.07 16.05
CA ILE A 115 0.58 -12.41 15.00
C ILE A 115 1.04 -10.96 14.96
N PHE A 116 1.48 -10.51 13.81
CA PHE A 116 1.80 -9.12 13.51
C PHE A 116 0.68 -8.52 12.69
N SER A 117 0.21 -7.33 13.08
CA SER A 117 -0.78 -6.56 12.35
C SER A 117 -0.20 -5.18 12.06
N ALA A 118 -0.09 -4.85 10.78
CA ALA A 118 0.43 -3.56 10.31
C ALA A 118 -0.72 -2.67 9.85
N CYS A 119 -0.85 -1.48 10.44
CA CYS A 119 -1.86 -0.49 10.11
C CYS A 119 -1.22 0.82 9.70
N VAL A 120 -1.90 1.59 8.85
CA VAL A 120 -1.52 2.99 8.65
C VAL A 120 -1.71 3.72 9.97
N ASP A 121 -0.65 4.34 10.47
CA ASP A 121 -0.69 5.08 11.73
C ASP A 121 -1.36 6.43 11.51
N THR A 122 -2.65 6.47 11.83
CA THR A 122 -3.44 7.70 11.79
C THR A 122 -3.54 8.37 13.16
N SER A 123 -3.24 7.61 14.25
CA SER A 123 -3.23 8.11 15.62
C SER A 123 -2.53 7.12 16.56
N PRO A 124 -1.58 7.57 17.40
CA PRO A 124 -0.81 6.68 18.27
C PRO A 124 -1.63 5.99 19.37
N SER A 125 -2.86 6.41 19.59
CA SER A 125 -3.75 5.89 20.65
C SER A 125 -4.67 4.75 20.19
N VAL A 126 -4.79 4.49 18.88
CA VAL A 126 -5.71 3.47 18.36
C VAL A 126 -4.92 2.19 18.06
N ALA A 127 -5.27 1.11 18.75
CA ALA A 127 -4.68 -0.20 18.48
C ALA A 127 -5.01 -0.68 17.07
N CYS A 128 -4.04 -1.33 16.43
CA CYS A 128 -4.21 -1.97 15.15
C CYS A 128 -5.12 -3.20 15.30
N THR A 129 -6.33 -3.12 14.78
CA THR A 129 -7.29 -4.23 14.78
C THR A 129 -7.18 -5.05 13.50
N ASP A 130 -7.68 -6.28 13.53
CA ASP A 130 -7.73 -7.13 12.33
C ASP A 130 -8.48 -6.45 11.15
N ALA A 131 -9.49 -5.66 11.45
CA ALA A 131 -10.28 -4.95 10.44
C ALA A 131 -9.55 -3.73 9.84
N SER A 132 -8.61 -3.13 10.58
CA SER A 132 -7.84 -1.96 10.15
C SER A 132 -6.44 -2.34 9.62
N ALA A 133 -6.04 -3.60 9.76
CA ALA A 133 -4.75 -4.06 9.31
C ALA A 133 -4.66 -4.07 7.77
N VAL A 134 -3.64 -3.43 7.23
CA VAL A 134 -3.27 -3.51 5.80
C VAL A 134 -2.65 -4.87 5.51
N VAL A 135 -1.74 -5.30 6.39
CA VAL A 135 -1.08 -6.61 6.30
C VAL A 135 -1.13 -7.29 7.67
N ARG A 136 -1.41 -8.59 7.65
CA ARG A 136 -1.39 -9.44 8.83
C ARG A 136 -0.56 -10.69 8.56
N VAL A 137 0.36 -10.98 9.48
CA VAL A 137 1.30 -12.10 9.36
C VAL A 137 1.31 -12.90 10.64
N GLN A 138 1.24 -14.22 10.52
CA GLN A 138 1.46 -15.14 11.62
C GLN A 138 2.80 -15.84 11.44
N VAL A 139 3.66 -15.72 12.45
CA VAL A 139 5.00 -16.28 12.45
C VAL A 139 5.15 -17.23 13.64
N ASN A 140 5.67 -18.42 13.37
CA ASN A 140 6.08 -19.36 14.40
C ASN A 140 7.58 -19.25 14.64
N TYR A 141 7.95 -19.13 15.90
CA TYR A 141 9.33 -19.11 16.35
C TYR A 141 9.62 -20.36 17.18
N GLU A 142 10.67 -21.08 16.83
CA GLU A 142 11.15 -22.22 17.58
C GLU A 142 12.41 -21.89 18.37
N THR A 143 12.38 -22.24 19.66
CA THR A 143 13.49 -22.06 20.59
C THR A 143 13.75 -23.37 21.29
N PRO A 144 14.99 -23.85 21.44
CA PRO A 144 15.29 -25.03 22.24
C PRO A 144 14.79 -24.86 23.69
N SER A 145 14.16 -25.89 24.24
CA SER A 145 13.63 -25.84 25.61
C SER A 145 14.74 -25.96 26.67
N SER A 146 15.96 -26.35 26.28
CA SER A 146 17.11 -26.53 27.15
C SER A 146 18.31 -25.71 26.66
N GLY A 147 18.90 -24.91 27.54
CA GLY A 147 20.11 -24.12 27.28
C GLY A 147 20.17 -22.86 28.14
N PRO A 148 21.36 -22.30 28.37
CA PRO A 148 21.55 -21.15 29.27
C PRO A 148 20.99 -19.83 28.65
N SER A 149 20.73 -19.80 27.36
CA SER A 149 20.13 -18.63 26.66
C SER A 149 19.41 -19.14 25.42
N PRO A 150 18.10 -19.40 25.51
CA PRO A 150 17.37 -19.96 24.39
C PRO A 150 17.23 -18.92 23.26
N ALA A 151 18.09 -19.02 22.27
CA ALA A 151 17.98 -18.22 21.03
C ALA A 151 16.93 -18.84 20.09
N ILE A 152 16.25 -18.00 19.35
CA ILE A 152 15.35 -18.46 18.27
C ILE A 152 16.20 -19.13 17.20
N THR A 153 15.99 -20.43 17.01
CA THR A 153 16.76 -21.22 16.04
C THR A 153 16.08 -21.31 14.69
N ARG A 154 14.74 -21.28 14.67
CA ARG A 154 13.96 -21.37 13.45
C ARG A 154 12.79 -20.39 13.47
N THR A 155 12.44 -19.90 12.29
CA THR A 155 11.33 -18.98 12.09
C THR A 155 10.55 -19.43 10.86
N TYR A 156 9.25 -19.63 11.01
CA TYR A 156 8.35 -20.05 9.95
C TYR A 156 7.21 -19.07 9.81
N VAL A 157 7.01 -18.55 8.61
CA VAL A 157 5.81 -17.79 8.26
C VAL A 157 4.68 -18.77 8.00
N GLN A 158 3.65 -18.73 8.83
CA GLN A 158 2.48 -19.62 8.72
C GLN A 158 1.40 -19.05 7.83
N SER A 159 1.17 -17.75 7.91
CA SER A 159 0.21 -17.06 7.06
C SER A 159 0.67 -15.64 6.78
N TRP A 160 0.32 -15.16 5.58
CA TRP A 160 0.53 -13.79 5.16
C TRP A 160 -0.74 -13.33 4.43
N SER A 161 -1.43 -12.34 4.94
CA SER A 161 -2.67 -11.83 4.37
C SER A 161 -2.60 -10.32 4.20
N VAL A 162 -3.03 -9.86 3.04
CA VAL A 162 -3.17 -8.45 2.69
C VAL A 162 -4.67 -8.14 2.61
N ASN A 163 -5.13 -7.17 3.39
CA ASN A 163 -6.50 -6.66 3.31
C ASN A 163 -6.55 -5.54 2.28
N ARG A 164 -7.36 -5.73 1.25
CA ARG A 164 -7.60 -4.75 0.18
C ARG A 164 -8.94 -4.06 0.34
#